data_99fe1bc749918b7c6fc198b019068446
#
_entry.id   99fe1bc749918b7c6fc198b019068446
#
_cell.length_a   1.000
_cell.length_b   1.000
_cell.length_c   1.000
_cell.angle_alpha   90.00
_cell.angle_beta   90.00
_cell.angle_gamma   90.00
#
_symmetry.space_group_name_H-M   'P 1'
#
loop_
_entity.id
_entity.type
_entity.pdbx_description
1 polymer ?
#
loop_
_entity_poly.entity_id
_entity_poly.type
_entity_poly.pdbx_seq_one_letter_code
_entity_poly.pdbx_strand_id
1 'polypeptide(L)'
;MNKKWIASLACVCLLASSFTAAVAEGMKPGTYTEVARGMYDGLTVDVTVSESKIEDIKVTAYNETAPGWPALEKMPAAILEAQSLAVDTVSGATRTSEGILKAVEAALVEAGANVEDFKKPVEAKEVAAPDYFPTMGSVELPEKWDESYDVVVVGGGTSGYFTAASAA
;
A
#
# COMPACT_ATOMS: atom_id res chain seq x y z
N MET A 1 -66.36 48.98 26.35
CA MET A 1 -66.93 47.74 25.83
C MET A 1 -66.59 47.67 24.33
N ASN A 2 -65.73 46.79 23.91
CA ASN A 2 -65.80 45.98 22.74
C ASN A 2 -64.41 45.41 22.40
N LYS A 3 -64.34 44.15 22.70
CA LYS A 3 -63.20 43.29 22.44
C LYS A 3 -63.15 42.99 20.93
N LYS A 4 -62.10 43.33 20.26
CA LYS A 4 -61.80 42.77 18.93
C LYS A 4 -60.50 41.96 19.06
N TRP A 5 -60.70 40.67 19.07
CA TRP A 5 -59.64 39.71 18.98
C TRP A 5 -59.21 39.63 17.50
N ILE A 6 -58.01 40.04 17.24
CA ILE A 6 -57.40 39.81 15.93
C ILE A 6 -56.52 38.58 16.13
N ALA A 7 -56.99 37.45 15.65
CA ALA A 7 -56.21 36.24 15.54
C ALA A 7 -55.14 36.46 14.48
N SER A 8 -53.90 36.65 14.90
CA SER A 8 -52.75 36.65 14.03
C SER A 8 -52.38 35.19 13.76
N LEU A 9 -52.67 34.71 12.58
CA LEU A 9 -52.27 33.40 12.09
C LEU A 9 -50.79 33.46 11.74
N ALA A 10 -49.95 33.10 12.70
CA ALA A 10 -48.54 32.93 12.49
C ALA A 10 -48.33 31.66 11.65
N CYS A 11 -48.12 31.85 10.36
CA CYS A 11 -47.66 30.81 9.46
C CYS A 11 -46.23 30.43 9.84
N VAL A 12 -46.10 29.45 10.70
CA VAL A 12 -44.80 28.80 10.98
C VAL A 12 -44.48 27.93 9.77
N CYS A 13 -43.75 28.48 8.80
CA CYS A 13 -43.07 27.68 7.81
C CYS A 13 -41.99 26.87 8.52
N LEU A 14 -42.32 25.65 8.88
CA LEU A 14 -41.35 24.60 9.20
C LEU A 14 -40.56 24.31 7.91
N LEU A 15 -39.46 25.01 7.74
CA LEU A 15 -38.37 24.56 6.90
C LEU A 15 -37.84 23.26 7.54
N ALA A 16 -38.45 22.15 7.16
CA ALA A 16 -37.83 20.87 7.33
C ALA A 16 -36.60 20.85 6.42
N SER A 17 -35.49 21.42 6.91
CA SER A 17 -34.19 21.10 6.37
C SER A 17 -34.02 19.58 6.62
N SER A 18 -34.35 18.81 5.59
CA SER A 18 -33.91 17.44 5.46
C SER A 18 -32.39 17.48 5.50
N PHE A 19 -31.85 17.41 6.68
CA PHE A 19 -30.49 17.00 6.90
C PHE A 19 -30.46 15.53 6.50
N THR A 20 -30.28 15.29 5.19
CA THR A 20 -29.81 14.00 4.74
C THR A 20 -28.43 13.87 5.35
N ALA A 21 -28.37 13.20 6.52
CA ALA A 21 -27.14 12.58 6.96
C ALA A 21 -26.67 11.79 5.73
N ALA A 22 -25.56 12.21 5.16
CA ALA A 22 -24.82 11.38 4.24
C ALA A 22 -24.48 10.13 5.09
N VAL A 23 -25.31 9.11 4.96
CA VAL A 23 -24.95 7.77 5.35
C VAL A 23 -23.70 7.53 4.53
N ALA A 24 -22.57 7.34 5.19
CA ALA A 24 -21.39 6.84 4.52
C ALA A 24 -21.86 5.54 3.86
N GLU A 25 -22.11 5.59 2.53
CA GLU A 25 -22.49 4.40 1.80
C GLU A 25 -21.31 3.45 1.94
N GLY A 26 -21.53 2.34 2.62
CA GLY A 26 -20.56 1.25 2.69
C GLY A 26 -20.26 0.77 1.26
N MET A 27 -19.17 0.06 1.11
CA MET A 27 -18.85 -0.59 -0.17
C MET A 27 -20.02 -1.45 -0.62
N LYS A 28 -20.23 -1.56 -1.93
CA LYS A 28 -21.17 -2.52 -2.51
C LYS A 28 -20.54 -3.91 -2.43
N PRO A 29 -21.15 -4.86 -1.70
CA PRO A 29 -20.61 -6.22 -1.62
C PRO A 29 -20.56 -6.87 -3.00
N GLY A 30 -19.44 -7.54 -3.30
CA GLY A 30 -19.25 -8.22 -4.59
C GLY A 30 -17.80 -8.59 -4.82
N THR A 31 -17.56 -9.22 -5.95
CA THR A 31 -16.22 -9.52 -6.46
C THR A 31 -15.95 -8.63 -7.66
N TYR A 32 -14.87 -7.90 -7.62
CA TYR A 32 -14.43 -6.97 -8.64
C TYR A 32 -13.13 -7.48 -9.26
N THR A 33 -13.11 -7.54 -10.59
CA THR A 33 -11.96 -8.06 -11.33
C THR A 33 -11.25 -6.92 -12.02
N GLU A 34 -10.02 -6.66 -11.62
CA GLU A 34 -9.22 -5.58 -12.15
C GLU A 34 -7.94 -6.08 -12.81
N VAL A 35 -7.54 -5.36 -13.86
CA VAL A 35 -6.31 -5.64 -14.59
C VAL A 35 -5.32 -4.49 -14.37
N ALA A 36 -4.16 -4.82 -13.88
CA ALA A 36 -3.08 -3.87 -13.68
C ALA A 36 -1.80 -4.28 -14.40
N ARG A 37 -0.83 -3.39 -14.38
CA ARG A 37 0.51 -3.66 -14.85
C ARG A 37 1.43 -3.90 -13.67
N GLY A 38 2.02 -5.09 -13.62
CA GLY A 38 3.13 -5.43 -12.75
C GLY A 38 4.47 -5.20 -13.47
N MET A 39 5.31 -6.24 -13.55
CA MET A 39 6.51 -6.19 -14.40
C MET A 39 6.10 -6.09 -15.88
N TYR A 40 5.08 -6.85 -16.28
CA TYR A 40 4.46 -6.81 -17.60
C TYR A 40 2.96 -6.54 -17.48
N ASP A 41 2.27 -6.39 -18.61
CA ASP A 41 0.83 -6.21 -18.64
C ASP A 41 0.10 -7.54 -18.40
N GLY A 42 -1.15 -7.48 -17.91
CA GLY A 42 -2.01 -8.64 -17.75
C GLY A 42 -2.00 -9.26 -16.35
N LEU A 43 -1.59 -8.51 -15.33
CA LEU A 43 -1.80 -8.89 -13.94
C LEU A 43 -3.28 -8.69 -13.59
N THR A 44 -4.03 -9.79 -13.44
CA THR A 44 -5.46 -9.77 -13.14
C THR A 44 -5.69 -10.17 -11.69
N VAL A 45 -6.47 -9.37 -10.97
CA VAL A 45 -6.76 -9.57 -9.55
C VAL A 45 -8.26 -9.51 -9.32
N ASP A 46 -8.81 -10.54 -8.67
CA ASP A 46 -10.17 -10.57 -8.17
C ASP A 46 -10.16 -10.13 -6.71
N VAL A 47 -10.96 -9.13 -6.40
CA VAL A 47 -11.10 -8.58 -5.05
C VAL A 47 -12.54 -8.75 -4.60
N THR A 48 -12.75 -9.48 -3.54
CA THR A 48 -14.07 -9.66 -2.93
C THR A 48 -14.20 -8.76 -1.72
N VAL A 49 -15.24 -7.95 -1.69
CA VAL A 49 -15.50 -7.00 -0.60
C VAL A 49 -16.90 -7.22 -0.01
N SER A 50 -17.03 -6.93 1.29
CA SER A 50 -18.30 -6.73 1.97
C SER A 50 -18.60 -5.22 2.10
N GLU A 51 -19.65 -4.87 2.83
CA GLU A 51 -20.02 -3.45 3.05
C GLU A 51 -18.92 -2.64 3.77
N SER A 52 -18.00 -3.30 4.48
CA SER A 52 -17.05 -2.61 5.37
C SER A 52 -15.60 -3.08 5.28
N LYS A 53 -15.31 -4.17 4.57
CA LYS A 53 -13.96 -4.75 4.54
C LYS A 53 -13.67 -5.55 3.27
N ILE A 54 -12.39 -5.78 3.03
CA ILE A 54 -11.90 -6.68 1.99
C ILE A 54 -11.94 -8.10 2.55
N GLU A 55 -12.67 -9.00 1.87
CA GLU A 55 -12.88 -10.39 2.32
C GLU A 55 -11.86 -11.34 1.69
N ASP A 56 -11.53 -11.13 0.42
CA ASP A 56 -10.60 -12.00 -0.32
C ASP A 56 -9.92 -11.26 -1.46
N ILE A 57 -8.69 -11.64 -1.76
CA ILE A 57 -7.92 -11.13 -2.90
C ILE A 57 -7.23 -12.31 -3.57
N LYS A 58 -7.51 -12.50 -4.86
CA LYS A 58 -6.93 -13.57 -5.68
C LYS A 58 -6.28 -13.02 -6.93
N VAL A 59 -5.03 -13.40 -7.16
CA VAL A 59 -4.39 -13.17 -8.46
C VAL A 59 -4.79 -14.31 -9.40
N THR A 60 -5.58 -14.01 -10.41
CA THR A 60 -6.17 -15.00 -11.33
C THR A 60 -5.39 -15.16 -12.62
N ALA A 61 -4.69 -14.10 -13.05
CA ALA A 61 -3.78 -14.18 -14.17
C ALA A 61 -2.58 -13.25 -13.96
N TYR A 62 -1.43 -13.64 -14.45
CA TYR A 62 -0.21 -12.84 -14.40
C TYR A 62 0.79 -13.22 -15.49
N ASN A 63 1.64 -12.25 -15.84
CA ASN A 63 2.78 -12.44 -16.73
C ASN A 63 4.02 -11.86 -16.05
N GLU A 64 4.43 -12.51 -14.94
CA GLU A 64 5.47 -12.03 -14.06
C GLU A 64 6.73 -12.88 -14.13
N THR A 65 7.88 -12.25 -13.89
CA THR A 65 9.16 -12.98 -13.78
C THR A 65 9.29 -13.66 -12.42
N ALA A 66 10.16 -14.67 -12.33
CA ALA A 66 10.38 -15.42 -11.09
C ALA A 66 10.64 -14.54 -9.84
N PRO A 67 11.39 -13.41 -9.90
CA PRO A 67 11.53 -12.50 -8.77
C PRO A 67 10.21 -11.85 -8.32
N GLY A 68 9.22 -11.74 -9.21
CA GLY A 68 7.89 -11.18 -8.90
C GLY A 68 6.94 -12.17 -8.20
N TRP A 69 7.16 -13.46 -8.35
CA TRP A 69 6.23 -14.49 -7.83
C TRP A 69 5.97 -14.40 -6.33
N PRO A 70 6.94 -14.13 -5.46
CA PRO A 70 6.65 -13.99 -4.03
C PRO A 70 5.63 -12.90 -3.70
N ALA A 71 5.49 -11.86 -4.55
CA ALA A 71 4.50 -10.82 -4.32
C ALA A 71 3.08 -11.29 -4.62
N LEU A 72 2.90 -12.26 -5.53
CA LEU A 72 1.57 -12.79 -5.90
C LEU A 72 0.84 -13.43 -4.71
N GLU A 73 1.58 -13.96 -3.74
CA GLU A 73 1.04 -14.57 -2.52
C GLU A 73 1.09 -13.62 -1.32
N LYS A 74 2.24 -12.93 -1.14
CA LYS A 74 2.49 -12.12 0.05
C LYS A 74 1.68 -10.83 0.07
N MET A 75 1.50 -10.17 -1.07
CA MET A 75 0.77 -8.90 -1.13
C MET A 75 -0.71 -9.06 -0.83
N PRO A 76 -1.45 -10.01 -1.43
CA PRO A 76 -2.83 -10.28 -1.05
C PRO A 76 -2.98 -10.57 0.44
N ALA A 77 -2.13 -11.42 1.01
CA ALA A 77 -2.16 -11.76 2.44
C ALA A 77 -1.92 -10.53 3.33
N ALA A 78 -0.93 -9.71 3.00
CA ALA A 78 -0.62 -8.50 3.76
C ALA A 78 -1.77 -7.47 3.72
N ILE A 79 -2.38 -7.25 2.55
CA ILE A 79 -3.51 -6.33 2.39
C ILE A 79 -4.73 -6.83 3.18
N LEU A 80 -5.01 -8.13 3.13
CA LEU A 80 -6.11 -8.74 3.87
C LEU A 80 -5.91 -8.64 5.39
N GLU A 81 -4.71 -8.91 5.88
CA GLU A 81 -4.39 -8.80 7.32
C GLU A 81 -4.46 -7.35 7.80
N ALA A 82 -3.89 -6.44 7.03
CA ALA A 82 -3.85 -5.02 7.36
C ALA A 82 -5.19 -4.30 7.13
N GLN A 83 -6.07 -4.82 6.26
CA GLN A 83 -7.24 -4.11 5.73
C GLN A 83 -6.85 -2.71 5.21
N SER A 84 -5.67 -2.62 4.58
CA SER A 84 -5.06 -1.37 4.14
C SER A 84 -4.21 -1.57 2.89
N LEU A 85 -4.11 -0.54 2.06
CA LEU A 85 -3.18 -0.46 0.94
C LEU A 85 -1.81 0.11 1.36
N ALA A 86 -1.70 0.62 2.58
CA ALA A 86 -0.44 1.13 3.14
C ALA A 86 0.41 -0.01 3.71
N VAL A 87 0.67 -1.02 2.89
CA VAL A 87 1.53 -2.16 3.21
C VAL A 87 2.85 -2.08 2.45
N ASP A 88 3.90 -2.66 3.02
CA ASP A 88 5.21 -2.67 2.39
C ASP A 88 5.23 -3.56 1.14
N THR A 89 5.98 -3.13 0.14
CA THR A 89 6.22 -3.93 -1.07
C THR A 89 7.20 -5.07 -0.78
N VAL A 90 7.03 -6.18 -1.48
CA VAL A 90 7.94 -7.32 -1.36
C VAL A 90 9.29 -6.97 -1.97
N SER A 91 10.36 -7.11 -1.17
CA SER A 91 11.73 -6.85 -1.62
C SER A 91 12.08 -7.68 -2.88
N GLY A 92 12.61 -7.01 -3.89
CA GLY A 92 12.91 -7.62 -5.19
C GLY A 92 11.71 -7.78 -6.14
N ALA A 93 10.48 -7.51 -5.68
CA ALA A 93 9.24 -7.63 -6.44
C ALA A 93 8.39 -6.35 -6.46
N THR A 94 9.01 -5.18 -6.35
CA THR A 94 8.33 -3.88 -6.19
C THR A 94 7.29 -3.63 -7.28
N ARG A 95 7.62 -3.88 -8.54
CA ARG A 95 6.67 -3.62 -9.66
C ARG A 95 5.43 -4.49 -9.59
N THR A 96 5.59 -5.78 -9.28
CA THR A 96 4.46 -6.71 -9.09
C THR A 96 3.63 -6.31 -7.88
N SER A 97 4.27 -5.93 -6.77
CA SER A 97 3.60 -5.43 -5.57
C SER A 97 2.76 -4.19 -5.85
N GLU A 98 3.34 -3.19 -6.53
CA GLU A 98 2.63 -1.97 -6.95
C GLU A 98 1.47 -2.27 -7.92
N GLY A 99 1.63 -3.25 -8.81
CA GLY A 99 0.58 -3.70 -9.70
C GLY A 99 -0.62 -4.25 -8.93
N ILE A 100 -0.37 -5.11 -7.94
CA ILE A 100 -1.42 -5.67 -7.07
C ILE A 100 -2.11 -4.55 -6.28
N LEU A 101 -1.35 -3.63 -5.67
CA LEU A 101 -1.93 -2.50 -4.94
C LEU A 101 -2.85 -1.64 -5.83
N LYS A 102 -2.44 -1.35 -7.06
CA LYS A 102 -3.25 -0.58 -8.02
C LYS A 102 -4.53 -1.32 -8.43
N ALA A 103 -4.45 -2.64 -8.65
CA ALA A 103 -5.62 -3.45 -8.97
C ALA A 103 -6.62 -3.45 -7.79
N VAL A 104 -6.14 -3.65 -6.57
CA VAL A 104 -7.00 -3.61 -5.36
C VAL A 104 -7.58 -2.21 -5.16
N GLU A 105 -6.80 -1.15 -5.38
CA GLU A 105 -7.29 0.24 -5.31
C GLU A 105 -8.42 0.48 -6.31
N ALA A 106 -8.26 0.04 -7.56
CA ALA A 106 -9.28 0.16 -8.60
C ALA A 106 -10.58 -0.59 -8.24
N ALA A 107 -10.46 -1.82 -7.73
CA ALA A 107 -11.58 -2.62 -7.26
C ALA A 107 -12.34 -1.94 -6.11
N LEU A 108 -11.62 -1.33 -5.15
CA LEU A 108 -12.24 -0.58 -4.06
C LEU A 108 -12.99 0.66 -4.56
N VAL A 109 -12.42 1.38 -5.55
CA VAL A 109 -13.10 2.51 -6.20
C VAL A 109 -14.38 2.05 -6.87
N GLU A 110 -14.35 0.94 -7.62
CA GLU A 110 -15.52 0.39 -8.30
C GLU A 110 -16.59 -0.06 -7.29
N ALA A 111 -16.16 -0.62 -6.16
CA ALA A 111 -17.04 -0.98 -5.04
C ALA A 111 -17.66 0.24 -4.34
N GLY A 112 -17.20 1.46 -4.64
CA GLY A 112 -17.68 2.71 -4.01
C GLY A 112 -17.00 3.02 -2.68
N ALA A 113 -15.85 2.42 -2.38
CA ALA A 113 -15.07 2.71 -1.19
C ALA A 113 -14.45 4.10 -1.25
N ASN A 114 -14.32 4.74 -0.09
CA ASN A 114 -13.39 5.85 0.06
C ASN A 114 -11.96 5.30 0.22
N VAL A 115 -11.19 5.32 -0.86
CA VAL A 115 -9.84 4.73 -0.90
C VAL A 115 -8.89 5.33 0.15
N GLU A 116 -9.09 6.59 0.54
CA GLU A 116 -8.26 7.24 1.56
C GLU A 116 -8.38 6.55 2.93
N ASP A 117 -9.48 5.87 3.21
CA ASP A 117 -9.65 5.11 4.45
C ASP A 117 -8.75 3.86 4.47
N PHE A 118 -8.44 3.32 3.30
CA PHE A 118 -7.55 2.18 3.12
C PHE A 118 -6.07 2.57 2.94
N LYS A 119 -5.75 3.85 2.76
CA LYS A 119 -4.36 4.34 2.66
C LYS A 119 -3.78 4.80 3.99
N LYS A 120 -4.53 4.72 5.07
CA LYS A 120 -4.03 5.06 6.40
C LYS A 120 -2.95 4.07 6.80
N PRO A 121 -1.78 4.53 7.26
CA PRO A 121 -0.76 3.65 7.79
C PRO A 121 -1.35 2.81 8.92
N VAL A 122 -1.29 1.50 8.78
CA VAL A 122 -1.52 0.61 9.92
C VAL A 122 -0.28 0.74 10.78
N GLU A 123 -0.46 0.93 12.09
CA GLU A 123 0.67 0.85 13.00
C GLU A 123 1.37 -0.49 12.75
N ALA A 124 2.51 -0.42 12.08
CA ALA A 124 3.31 -1.59 11.79
C ALA A 124 3.63 -2.21 13.14
N LYS A 125 3.15 -3.44 13.34
CA LYS A 125 3.66 -4.26 14.43
C LYS A 125 5.15 -4.31 14.17
N GLU A 126 5.93 -3.65 15.01
CA GLU A 126 7.37 -3.59 14.91
C GLU A 126 7.89 -5.02 14.96
N VAL A 127 7.96 -5.65 13.78
CA VAL A 127 8.66 -6.92 13.63
C VAL A 127 10.10 -6.53 13.76
N ALA A 128 10.71 -6.83 14.91
CA ALA A 128 12.13 -6.64 15.11
C ALA A 128 12.82 -7.19 13.87
N ALA A 129 13.45 -6.28 13.10
CA ALA A 129 14.22 -6.71 11.93
C ALA A 129 15.14 -7.82 12.40
N PRO A 130 15.14 -9.01 11.76
CA PRO A 130 16.08 -10.03 12.11
C PRO A 130 17.46 -9.39 12.03
N ASP A 131 18.25 -9.55 13.09
CA ASP A 131 19.59 -9.00 13.18
C ASP A 131 20.48 -9.73 12.17
N TYR A 132 20.30 -9.38 10.89
CA TYR A 132 21.11 -9.92 9.78
C TYR A 132 22.55 -9.40 9.81
N PHE A 133 22.74 -8.32 10.54
CA PHE A 133 24.05 -7.81 10.84
C PHE A 133 24.24 -8.01 12.34
N PRO A 134 24.86 -9.14 12.77
CA PRO A 134 25.37 -9.20 14.12
C PRO A 134 26.12 -7.90 14.32
N THR A 135 25.78 -7.16 15.37
CA THR A 135 26.41 -5.91 15.74
C THR A 135 27.89 -6.09 15.44
N MET A 136 28.36 -5.48 14.34
CA MET A 136 29.78 -5.52 14.05
C MET A 136 30.39 -4.87 15.26
N GLY A 137 30.94 -5.71 16.14
CA GLY A 137 31.66 -5.25 17.30
C GLY A 137 32.62 -4.18 16.77
N SER A 138 32.80 -3.11 17.52
CA SER A 138 33.73 -2.07 17.15
C SER A 138 35.03 -2.73 16.67
N VAL A 139 35.23 -2.72 15.34
CA VAL A 139 36.48 -3.22 14.78
C VAL A 139 37.52 -2.22 15.23
N GLU A 140 38.38 -2.64 16.16
CA GLU A 140 39.53 -1.85 16.54
C GLU A 140 40.42 -1.75 15.30
N LEU A 141 40.55 -0.56 14.78
CA LEU A 141 41.45 -0.31 13.67
C LEU A 141 42.88 -0.50 14.16
N PRO A 142 43.75 -1.15 13.39
CA PRO A 142 45.15 -1.32 13.77
C PRO A 142 45.83 0.07 13.90
N GLU A 143 46.65 0.27 14.91
CA GLU A 143 47.42 1.50 15.10
C GLU A 143 48.39 1.74 13.93
N LYS A 144 48.76 0.69 13.22
CA LYS A 144 49.64 0.74 12.06
C LYS A 144 49.16 -0.23 10.99
N TRP A 145 49.08 0.29 9.75
CA TRP A 145 48.75 -0.52 8.57
C TRP A 145 50.03 -1.17 8.05
N ASP A 146 49.93 -2.42 7.66
CA ASP A 146 51.09 -3.18 7.14
C ASP A 146 51.47 -2.70 5.74
N GLU A 147 50.55 -2.17 5.00
CA GLU A 147 50.75 -1.71 3.62
C GLU A 147 50.02 -0.37 3.36
N SER A 148 50.52 0.38 2.38
CA SER A 148 49.95 1.66 1.93
C SER A 148 49.75 1.60 0.44
N TYR A 149 48.58 2.03 -0.02
CA TYR A 149 48.21 2.09 -1.42
C TYR A 149 47.65 3.46 -1.77
N ASP A 150 47.89 3.92 -3.01
CA ASP A 150 47.28 5.14 -3.51
C ASP A 150 45.78 5.01 -3.74
N VAL A 151 45.36 3.85 -4.18
CA VAL A 151 43.94 3.52 -4.44
C VAL A 151 43.60 2.12 -3.93
N VAL A 152 42.51 2.00 -3.19
CA VAL A 152 41.93 0.73 -2.76
C VAL A 152 40.54 0.58 -3.35
N VAL A 153 40.32 -0.49 -4.11
CA VAL A 153 39.01 -0.81 -4.72
C VAL A 153 38.37 -1.97 -3.94
N VAL A 154 37.22 -1.70 -3.33
CA VAL A 154 36.46 -2.71 -2.59
C VAL A 154 35.29 -3.18 -3.44
N GLY A 155 35.30 -4.46 -3.81
CA GLY A 155 34.26 -5.14 -4.59
C GLY A 155 34.75 -5.59 -5.96
N GLY A 156 34.33 -6.81 -6.34
CA GLY A 156 34.71 -7.48 -7.60
C GLY A 156 33.62 -7.45 -8.67
N GLY A 157 32.60 -6.61 -8.53
CA GLY A 157 31.59 -6.42 -9.57
C GLY A 157 32.10 -5.62 -10.77
N THR A 158 31.25 -5.41 -11.75
CA THR A 158 31.59 -4.69 -13.00
C THR A 158 32.22 -3.32 -12.72
N SER A 159 31.65 -2.54 -11.81
CA SER A 159 32.16 -1.21 -11.43
C SER A 159 33.55 -1.29 -10.78
N GLY A 160 33.76 -2.23 -9.84
CA GLY A 160 35.03 -2.41 -9.19
C GLY A 160 36.14 -2.81 -10.17
N TYR A 161 35.84 -3.71 -11.11
CA TYR A 161 36.76 -4.12 -12.17
C TYR A 161 37.22 -2.92 -13.03
N PHE A 162 36.24 -2.12 -13.52
CA PHE A 162 36.58 -0.94 -14.34
C PHE A 162 37.34 0.11 -13.55
N THR A 163 37.01 0.32 -12.28
CA THR A 163 37.73 1.26 -11.42
C THR A 163 39.18 0.80 -11.23
N ALA A 164 39.42 -0.46 -10.94
CA ALA A 164 40.77 -1.02 -10.77
C ALA A 164 41.60 -0.90 -12.07
N ALA A 165 40.96 -1.24 -13.20
CA ALA A 165 41.62 -1.14 -14.53
C ALA A 165 41.96 0.33 -14.91
N SER A 166 41.19 1.30 -14.43
CA SER A 166 41.44 2.72 -14.71
C SER A 166 42.49 3.33 -13.77
N ALA A 167 42.74 2.70 -12.61
CA ALA A 167 43.71 3.15 -11.63
C ALA A 167 45.11 2.53 -11.83
N ALA A 168 45.21 1.49 -12.66
CA ALA A 168 46.45 0.79 -12.99
C ALA A 168 47.20 1.50 -14.13
#